data_ffe65196b5828ca68f488aa4ce1618ca
#
_entry.id   ffe65196b5828ca68f488aa4ce1618ca
#
_cell.length_a   1.000
_cell.length_b   1.000
_cell.length_c   1.000
_cell.angle_alpha   90.00
_cell.angle_beta   90.00
_cell.angle_gamma   90.00
#
_symmetry.space_group_name_H-M   'P 1'
#
loop_
_entity.id
_entity.type
_entity.pdbx_description
1 polymer ?
#
loop_
_entity_poly.entity_id
_entity_poly.type
_entity_poly.pdbx_seq_one_letter_code
_entity_poly.pdbx_strand_id
1 'polypeptide(L)'
;MAYFKYQGKSVYYEEYGQGEPLIFLHGNTASSKMSELLMPLYAEKFRCILIDFLGNGQSDRVENFSPDMWYDEALQTIALAEHLQSGKVSLIGTSGGAWAAVNAALERPDLFHAVVADSFDGRTLNENFSANLLSERKLAKEDTQSRQFYEWCQGADWEKIVDLDTEALLKCAEEKRPLFHKPLEELKTPILFMGSKEDESCRYNIEEEYREMASILPQSSVYLFPNGGHPSLFSNAEKTADIIYNFIFQQEQ
;
A
#
# COMPACT_ATOMS: atom_id res chain seq x y z
N MET A 1 -14.31 6.32 -13.01
CA MET A 1 -12.99 6.67 -13.59
C MET A 1 -12.80 8.16 -13.51
N ALA A 2 -11.74 8.61 -12.87
CA ALA A 2 -11.43 10.02 -12.74
C ALA A 2 -9.91 10.26 -12.72
N TYR A 3 -9.52 11.50 -12.84
CA TYR A 3 -8.13 11.93 -12.75
C TYR A 3 -8.03 13.18 -11.89
N PHE A 4 -6.98 13.28 -11.09
CA PHE A 4 -6.59 14.53 -10.47
C PHE A 4 -5.18 14.94 -10.90
N LYS A 5 -4.78 16.16 -10.59
CA LYS A 5 -3.45 16.67 -10.95
C LYS A 5 -2.51 16.64 -9.76
N TYR A 6 -1.35 16.00 -9.95
CA TYR A 6 -0.25 16.01 -9.02
C TYR A 6 1.03 16.41 -9.75
N GLN A 7 1.66 17.50 -9.36
CA GLN A 7 2.88 18.05 -10.00
C GLN A 7 2.78 18.19 -11.53
N GLY A 8 1.59 18.57 -12.04
CA GLY A 8 1.33 18.74 -13.46
C GLY A 8 0.99 17.49 -14.26
N LYS A 9 1.15 16.31 -13.66
CA LYS A 9 0.79 15.01 -14.24
C LYS A 9 -0.62 14.59 -13.84
N SER A 10 -1.22 13.68 -14.60
CA SER A 10 -2.54 13.09 -14.32
C SER A 10 -2.37 11.81 -13.51
N VAL A 11 -2.98 11.76 -12.35
CA VAL A 11 -3.08 10.56 -11.50
C VAL A 11 -4.49 10.02 -11.62
N TYR A 12 -4.60 8.74 -11.95
CA TYR A 12 -5.86 8.04 -12.12
C TYR A 12 -6.40 7.52 -10.79
N TYR A 13 -7.71 7.56 -10.64
CA TYR A 13 -8.41 6.85 -9.59
C TYR A 13 -9.80 6.43 -10.03
N GLU A 14 -10.34 5.43 -9.37
CA GLU A 14 -11.73 5.00 -9.54
C GLU A 14 -12.44 4.89 -8.20
N GLU A 15 -13.78 4.93 -8.28
CA GLU A 15 -14.63 4.89 -7.11
C GLU A 15 -15.69 3.80 -7.23
N TYR A 16 -15.93 3.12 -6.11
CA TYR A 16 -16.96 2.07 -5.97
C TYR A 16 -17.73 2.26 -4.67
N GLY A 17 -19.02 1.98 -4.70
CA GLY A 17 -19.86 2.05 -3.49
C GLY A 17 -20.18 3.47 -3.02
N GLN A 18 -20.71 3.52 -1.82
CA GLN A 18 -21.09 4.75 -1.10
C GLN A 18 -20.88 4.56 0.39
N GLY A 19 -20.68 5.62 1.15
CA GLY A 19 -20.44 5.58 2.59
C GLY A 19 -19.15 6.28 2.98
N GLU A 20 -18.51 5.82 4.07
CA GLU A 20 -17.25 6.38 4.56
C GLU A 20 -16.13 6.19 3.52
N PRO A 21 -15.34 7.26 3.23
CA PRO A 21 -14.30 7.20 2.21
C PRO A 21 -13.12 6.33 2.66
N LEU A 22 -12.76 5.38 1.80
CA LEU A 22 -11.69 4.41 2.03
C LEU A 22 -10.80 4.35 0.78
N ILE A 23 -9.55 4.81 0.91
CA ILE A 23 -8.58 4.80 -0.19
C ILE A 23 -7.74 3.52 -0.11
N PHE A 24 -7.64 2.82 -1.24
CA PHE A 24 -6.80 1.64 -1.42
C PHE A 24 -5.51 2.04 -2.12
N LEU A 25 -4.38 1.77 -1.48
CA LEU A 25 -3.02 2.03 -1.96
C LEU A 25 -2.37 0.71 -2.34
N HIS A 26 -2.14 0.52 -3.64
CA HIS A 26 -1.56 -0.71 -4.16
C HIS A 26 -0.08 -0.86 -3.81
N GLY A 27 0.40 -2.11 -3.83
CA GLY A 27 1.81 -2.44 -3.68
C GLY A 27 2.62 -2.19 -4.96
N ASN A 28 3.92 -2.44 -4.86
CA ASN A 28 4.86 -2.28 -5.97
C ASN A 28 4.43 -3.08 -7.20
N THR A 29 4.59 -2.48 -8.38
CA THR A 29 4.26 -3.09 -9.68
C THR A 29 2.79 -3.53 -9.87
N ALA A 30 1.90 -3.14 -8.94
CA ALA A 30 0.45 -3.35 -9.04
C ALA A 30 -0.26 -2.06 -9.52
N SER A 31 -1.58 -2.08 -9.53
CA SER A 31 -2.45 -0.93 -9.82
C SER A 31 -3.80 -1.09 -9.14
N SER A 32 -4.69 -0.11 -9.29
CA SER A 32 -6.09 -0.15 -8.83
C SER A 32 -6.82 -1.44 -9.22
N LYS A 33 -6.51 -2.02 -10.39
CA LYS A 33 -7.09 -3.26 -10.88
C LYS A 33 -7.01 -4.41 -9.89
N MET A 34 -5.89 -4.52 -9.17
CA MET A 34 -5.76 -5.54 -8.14
C MET A 34 -6.85 -5.36 -7.07
N SER A 35 -7.05 -4.13 -6.60
CA SER A 35 -8.04 -3.80 -5.57
C SER A 35 -9.48 -3.94 -6.06
N GLU A 36 -9.77 -3.81 -7.37
CA GLU A 36 -11.09 -4.04 -7.94
C GLU A 36 -11.66 -5.42 -7.56
N LEU A 37 -10.78 -6.44 -7.45
CA LEU A 37 -11.17 -7.81 -7.07
C LEU A 37 -11.79 -7.88 -5.67
N LEU A 38 -11.50 -6.91 -4.81
CA LEU A 38 -11.99 -6.84 -3.44
C LEU A 38 -13.30 -6.04 -3.29
N MET A 39 -13.71 -5.31 -4.32
CA MET A 39 -14.84 -4.40 -4.22
C MET A 39 -16.16 -5.06 -3.79
N PRO A 40 -16.46 -6.33 -4.14
CA PRO A 40 -17.64 -7.03 -3.62
C PRO A 40 -17.68 -7.14 -2.08
N LEU A 41 -16.52 -7.04 -1.42
CA LEU A 41 -16.42 -7.14 0.05
C LEU A 41 -16.50 -5.77 0.75
N TYR A 42 -16.17 -4.68 0.06
CA TYR A 42 -16.03 -3.35 0.66
C TYR A 42 -17.08 -2.33 0.20
N ALA A 43 -17.48 -2.37 -1.08
CA ALA A 43 -18.28 -1.32 -1.70
C ALA A 43 -19.74 -1.22 -1.18
N GLU A 44 -20.22 -2.21 -0.42
CA GLU A 44 -21.52 -2.14 0.26
C GLU A 44 -21.48 -1.15 1.45
N LYS A 45 -20.32 -1.01 2.10
CA LYS A 45 -20.17 -0.28 3.37
C LYS A 45 -19.32 0.99 3.23
N PHE A 46 -18.46 1.06 2.21
CA PHE A 46 -17.52 2.14 2.00
C PHE A 46 -17.68 2.76 0.60
N ARG A 47 -17.37 4.04 0.51
CA ARG A 47 -16.98 4.67 -0.75
C ARG A 47 -15.50 4.35 -0.96
N CYS A 48 -15.23 3.30 -1.71
CA CYS A 48 -13.88 2.83 -2.00
C CYS A 48 -13.26 3.66 -3.12
N ILE A 49 -12.06 4.17 -2.91
CA ILE A 49 -11.28 4.95 -3.86
C ILE A 49 -9.98 4.20 -4.14
N LEU A 50 -9.77 3.80 -5.38
CA LEU A 50 -8.63 2.99 -5.82
C LEU A 50 -7.71 3.88 -6.67
N ILE A 51 -6.51 4.15 -6.21
CA ILE A 51 -5.53 4.98 -6.93
C ILE A 51 -4.60 4.12 -7.79
N ASP A 52 -4.17 4.66 -8.93
CA ASP A 52 -2.95 4.25 -9.63
C ASP A 52 -1.88 5.30 -9.36
N PHE A 53 -0.83 4.98 -8.63
CA PHE A 53 0.28 5.91 -8.42
C PHE A 53 0.97 6.27 -9.74
N LEU A 54 1.56 7.47 -9.83
CA LEU A 54 2.29 7.89 -11.03
C LEU A 54 3.29 6.83 -11.49
N GLY A 55 3.30 6.58 -12.79
CA GLY A 55 4.10 5.53 -13.41
C GLY A 55 3.37 4.20 -13.52
N ASN A 56 2.30 3.96 -12.74
CA ASN A 56 1.55 2.70 -12.71
C ASN A 56 0.17 2.83 -13.37
N GLY A 57 -0.38 1.70 -13.78
CA GLY A 57 -1.75 1.55 -14.26
C GLY A 57 -2.11 2.53 -15.37
N GLN A 58 -3.14 3.33 -15.14
CA GLN A 58 -3.66 4.33 -16.07
C GLN A 58 -3.16 5.77 -15.77
N SER A 59 -2.31 5.93 -14.74
CA SER A 59 -1.66 7.21 -14.45
C SER A 59 -0.58 7.56 -15.48
N ASP A 60 -0.26 8.85 -15.59
CA ASP A 60 0.81 9.33 -16.44
C ASP A 60 2.12 8.60 -16.11
N ARG A 61 2.83 8.16 -17.15
CA ARG A 61 4.14 7.52 -16.99
C ARG A 61 5.19 8.49 -16.48
N VAL A 62 6.16 7.94 -15.74
CA VAL A 62 7.36 8.65 -15.29
C VAL A 62 8.59 8.13 -16.04
N GLU A 63 9.63 8.94 -16.11
CA GLU A 63 10.90 8.50 -16.71
C GLU A 63 11.66 7.56 -15.77
N ASN A 64 11.60 7.82 -14.46
CA ASN A 64 12.21 7.03 -13.40
C ASN A 64 11.33 7.13 -12.15
N PHE A 65 11.30 6.08 -11.34
CA PHE A 65 10.79 6.17 -9.97
C PHE A 65 11.87 6.74 -9.04
N SER A 66 11.43 7.45 -8.02
CA SER A 66 12.33 7.93 -6.96
C SER A 66 12.81 6.76 -6.09
N PRO A 67 14.05 6.78 -5.57
CA PRO A 67 14.44 5.89 -4.48
C PRO A 67 13.60 6.06 -3.21
N ASP A 68 12.93 7.22 -3.04
CA ASP A 68 11.95 7.48 -1.99
C ASP A 68 10.51 7.28 -2.50
N MET A 69 10.27 6.27 -3.35
CA MET A 69 9.00 6.12 -4.05
C MET A 69 7.80 6.00 -3.11
N TRP A 70 7.90 5.28 -2.01
CA TRP A 70 6.81 5.14 -1.05
C TRP A 70 6.45 6.45 -0.33
N TYR A 71 7.44 7.34 -0.15
CA TYR A 71 7.17 8.68 0.35
C TYR A 71 6.51 9.57 -0.73
N ASP A 72 6.96 9.48 -1.98
CA ASP A 72 6.30 10.19 -3.10
C ASP A 72 4.85 9.70 -3.29
N GLU A 73 4.60 8.40 -3.16
CA GLU A 73 3.26 7.81 -3.14
C GLU A 73 2.40 8.31 -1.96
N ALA A 74 3.02 8.52 -0.79
CA ALA A 74 2.34 9.16 0.34
C ALA A 74 1.90 10.59 0.01
N LEU A 75 2.75 11.38 -0.67
CA LEU A 75 2.40 12.73 -1.11
C LEU A 75 1.28 12.73 -2.18
N GLN A 76 1.27 11.74 -3.07
CA GLN A 76 0.16 11.54 -4.02
C GLN A 76 -1.14 11.16 -3.29
N THR A 77 -1.06 10.33 -2.25
CA THR A 77 -2.21 9.96 -1.40
C THR A 77 -2.79 11.18 -0.68
N ILE A 78 -1.93 12.04 -0.14
CA ILE A 78 -2.35 13.33 0.48
C ILE A 78 -3.05 14.21 -0.55
N ALA A 79 -2.46 14.37 -1.74
CA ALA A 79 -3.05 15.18 -2.80
C ALA A 79 -4.41 14.63 -3.27
N LEU A 80 -4.58 13.29 -3.32
CA LEU A 80 -5.88 12.68 -3.61
C LEU A 80 -6.88 12.96 -2.50
N ALA A 81 -6.53 12.80 -1.23
CA ALA A 81 -7.42 13.08 -0.11
C ALA A 81 -7.89 14.56 -0.11
N GLU A 82 -6.99 15.49 -0.38
CA GLU A 82 -7.31 16.92 -0.55
C GLU A 82 -8.23 17.18 -1.76
N HIS A 83 -7.99 16.49 -2.88
CA HIS A 83 -8.81 16.59 -4.10
C HIS A 83 -10.24 16.11 -3.86
N LEU A 84 -10.43 15.03 -3.12
CA LEU A 84 -11.75 14.43 -2.86
C LEU A 84 -12.65 15.31 -1.99
N GLN A 85 -12.09 16.18 -1.15
CA GLN A 85 -12.83 17.09 -0.24
C GLN A 85 -13.89 16.37 0.61
N SER A 86 -13.62 15.12 1.00
CA SER A 86 -14.59 14.23 1.67
C SER A 86 -14.49 14.26 3.20
N GLY A 87 -13.75 15.23 3.78
CA GLY A 87 -13.38 15.19 5.19
C GLY A 87 -12.22 14.22 5.41
N LYS A 88 -12.17 13.61 6.60
CA LYS A 88 -11.14 12.59 6.87
C LYS A 88 -11.47 11.29 6.12
N VAL A 89 -10.44 10.67 5.58
CA VAL A 89 -10.53 9.39 4.86
C VAL A 89 -9.75 8.31 5.58
N SER A 90 -10.15 7.04 5.42
CA SER A 90 -9.37 5.90 5.88
C SER A 90 -8.48 5.37 4.77
N LEU A 91 -7.36 4.75 5.13
CA LEU A 91 -6.39 4.19 4.20
C LEU A 91 -6.24 2.68 4.41
N ILE A 92 -6.20 1.93 3.31
CA ILE A 92 -5.65 0.57 3.27
C ILE A 92 -4.44 0.63 2.35
N GLY A 93 -3.25 0.42 2.90
CA GLY A 93 -2.04 0.23 2.13
C GLY A 93 -1.55 -1.20 2.24
N THR A 94 -1.25 -1.84 1.11
CA THR A 94 -0.72 -3.20 1.09
C THR A 94 0.68 -3.24 0.50
N SER A 95 1.58 -4.06 1.07
CA SER A 95 2.98 -4.16 0.62
C SER A 95 3.64 -2.78 0.59
N GLY A 96 4.21 -2.33 -0.53
CA GLY A 96 4.73 -0.97 -0.71
C GLY A 96 3.75 0.14 -0.33
N GLY A 97 2.46 -0.03 -0.66
CA GLY A 97 1.40 0.91 -0.30
C GLY A 97 1.19 1.08 1.21
N ALA A 98 1.65 0.12 2.04
CA ALA A 98 1.59 0.25 3.50
C ALA A 98 2.54 1.36 4.00
N TRP A 99 3.76 1.45 3.46
CA TRP A 99 4.66 2.56 3.76
C TRP A 99 4.09 3.90 3.30
N ALA A 100 3.48 3.93 2.10
CA ALA A 100 2.80 5.13 1.61
C ALA A 100 1.67 5.56 2.56
N ALA A 101 0.84 4.64 3.04
CA ALA A 101 -0.26 4.94 3.98
C ALA A 101 0.24 5.51 5.30
N VAL A 102 1.28 4.89 5.89
CA VAL A 102 1.85 5.35 7.17
C VAL A 102 2.51 6.72 7.02
N ASN A 103 3.31 6.93 5.97
CA ASN A 103 3.93 8.23 5.72
C ASN A 103 2.89 9.34 5.47
N ALA A 104 1.82 9.05 4.72
CA ALA A 104 0.73 10.01 4.50
C ALA A 104 0.09 10.46 5.83
N ALA A 105 -0.18 9.50 6.72
CA ALA A 105 -0.76 9.78 8.02
C ALA A 105 0.20 10.48 8.99
N LEU A 106 1.51 10.23 8.90
CA LEU A 106 2.56 10.96 9.61
C LEU A 106 2.66 12.42 9.15
N GLU A 107 2.52 12.67 7.83
CA GLU A 107 2.60 14.00 7.26
C GLU A 107 1.35 14.84 7.54
N ARG A 108 0.16 14.24 7.37
CA ARG A 108 -1.12 14.95 7.43
C ARG A 108 -2.17 14.18 8.27
N PRO A 109 -1.95 14.07 9.59
CA PRO A 109 -2.88 13.37 10.48
C PRO A 109 -4.29 13.99 10.53
N ASP A 110 -4.41 15.23 10.07
CA ASP A 110 -5.69 15.95 9.94
C ASP A 110 -6.57 15.40 8.81
N LEU A 111 -6.00 14.75 7.80
CA LEU A 111 -6.73 14.20 6.65
C LEU A 111 -7.18 12.74 6.84
N PHE A 112 -6.59 12.03 7.78
CA PHE A 112 -6.81 10.58 7.87
C PHE A 112 -7.51 10.19 9.17
N HIS A 113 -8.52 9.30 9.01
CA HIS A 113 -9.33 8.76 10.11
C HIS A 113 -8.67 7.53 10.72
N ALA A 114 -8.29 6.57 9.88
CA ALA A 114 -7.64 5.32 10.27
C ALA A 114 -6.71 4.82 9.16
N VAL A 115 -5.70 4.02 9.53
CA VAL A 115 -4.76 3.38 8.61
C VAL A 115 -4.76 1.88 8.83
N VAL A 116 -4.85 1.11 7.75
CA VAL A 116 -4.52 -0.32 7.72
C VAL A 116 -3.26 -0.48 6.92
N ALA A 117 -2.21 -0.99 7.55
CA ALA A 117 -0.92 -1.28 6.93
C ALA A 117 -0.75 -2.80 6.84
N ASP A 118 -0.94 -3.35 5.63
CA ASP A 118 -1.00 -4.78 5.37
C ASP A 118 0.26 -5.30 4.69
N SER A 119 0.81 -6.39 5.21
CA SER A 119 1.85 -7.22 4.57
C SER A 119 3.08 -6.42 4.13
N PHE A 120 3.82 -5.83 5.07
CA PHE A 120 5.05 -5.08 4.81
C PHE A 120 6.12 -5.33 5.89
N ASP A 121 7.38 -5.06 5.57
CA ASP A 121 8.52 -5.38 6.45
C ASP A 121 8.65 -4.49 7.71
N GLY A 122 7.82 -3.46 7.87
CA GLY A 122 7.86 -2.57 9.02
C GLY A 122 8.91 -1.46 8.91
N ARG A 123 9.72 -1.26 9.95
CA ARG A 123 10.63 -0.10 10.08
C ARG A 123 11.88 -0.19 9.20
N THR A 124 12.25 -1.37 8.75
CA THR A 124 13.45 -1.60 7.93
C THR A 124 13.16 -2.67 6.88
N LEU A 125 13.82 -2.59 5.74
CA LEU A 125 13.84 -3.69 4.78
C LEU A 125 14.53 -4.92 5.41
N ASN A 126 14.11 -6.13 5.01
CA ASN A 126 14.78 -7.35 5.47
C ASN A 126 16.21 -7.43 4.91
N GLU A 127 17.07 -8.19 5.59
CA GLU A 127 18.51 -8.28 5.27
C GLU A 127 18.78 -8.78 3.84
N ASN A 128 17.91 -9.59 3.30
CA ASN A 128 18.05 -10.18 1.96
C ASN A 128 17.19 -9.46 0.91
N PHE A 129 16.62 -8.30 1.23
CA PHE A 129 15.66 -7.60 0.38
C PHE A 129 16.11 -7.51 -1.09
N SER A 130 17.29 -6.97 -1.35
CA SER A 130 17.79 -6.78 -2.73
C SER A 130 17.95 -8.10 -3.49
N ALA A 131 18.44 -9.15 -2.83
CA ALA A 131 18.64 -10.47 -3.44
C ALA A 131 17.28 -11.15 -3.72
N ASN A 132 16.35 -11.06 -2.77
CA ASN A 132 15.01 -11.60 -2.90
C ASN A 132 14.26 -10.88 -4.02
N LEU A 133 14.29 -9.54 -4.06
CA LEU A 133 13.68 -8.73 -5.10
C LEU A 133 14.18 -9.12 -6.49
N LEU A 134 15.49 -9.21 -6.70
CA LEU A 134 16.07 -9.60 -8.00
C LEU A 134 15.65 -11.01 -8.41
N SER A 135 15.63 -11.95 -7.48
CA SER A 135 15.21 -13.33 -7.72
C SER A 135 13.73 -13.39 -8.10
N GLU A 136 12.88 -12.72 -7.33
CA GLU A 136 11.44 -12.63 -7.58
C GLU A 136 11.14 -12.04 -8.96
N ARG A 137 11.74 -10.87 -9.28
CA ARG A 137 11.52 -10.19 -10.57
C ARG A 137 11.97 -11.02 -11.77
N LYS A 138 13.08 -11.78 -11.61
CA LYS A 138 13.54 -12.70 -12.65
C LYS A 138 12.54 -13.83 -12.85
N LEU A 139 12.14 -14.51 -11.77
CA LEU A 139 11.16 -15.59 -11.83
C LEU A 139 9.81 -15.11 -12.39
N ALA A 140 9.35 -13.95 -11.95
CA ALA A 140 8.12 -13.36 -12.41
C ALA A 140 8.11 -13.04 -13.91
N LYS A 141 9.24 -12.65 -14.50
CA LYS A 141 9.38 -12.46 -15.96
C LYS A 141 9.39 -13.77 -16.75
N GLU A 142 9.78 -14.87 -16.14
CA GLU A 142 9.81 -16.21 -16.74
C GLU A 142 8.46 -16.94 -16.59
N ASP A 143 7.70 -16.65 -15.52
CA ASP A 143 6.40 -17.26 -15.24
C ASP A 143 5.26 -16.61 -16.02
N THR A 144 4.42 -17.43 -16.66
CA THR A 144 3.34 -16.93 -17.51
C THR A 144 2.25 -16.22 -16.71
N GLN A 145 1.91 -16.70 -15.51
CA GLN A 145 0.84 -16.09 -14.70
C GLN A 145 1.28 -14.74 -14.14
N SER A 146 2.51 -14.65 -13.69
CA SER A 146 3.09 -13.41 -13.18
C SER A 146 3.20 -12.34 -14.28
N ARG A 147 3.62 -12.73 -15.49
CA ARG A 147 3.63 -11.82 -16.65
C ARG A 147 2.23 -11.31 -16.99
N GLN A 148 1.22 -12.20 -16.98
CA GLN A 148 -0.16 -11.81 -17.23
C GLN A 148 -0.67 -10.86 -16.15
N PHE A 149 -0.29 -11.04 -14.89
CA PHE A 149 -0.64 -10.13 -13.81
C PHE A 149 -0.03 -8.73 -14.03
N TYR A 150 1.27 -8.65 -14.36
CA TYR A 150 1.91 -7.36 -14.65
C TYR A 150 1.32 -6.68 -15.87
N GLU A 151 1.10 -7.40 -16.97
CA GLU A 151 0.47 -6.87 -18.17
C GLU A 151 -0.96 -6.39 -17.89
N TRP A 152 -1.70 -7.13 -17.09
CA TRP A 152 -3.04 -6.74 -16.67
C TRP A 152 -3.03 -5.47 -15.81
N CYS A 153 -2.12 -5.34 -14.86
CA CYS A 153 -2.00 -4.15 -14.01
C CYS A 153 -1.47 -2.95 -14.76
N GLN A 154 -0.41 -3.11 -15.56
CA GLN A 154 0.40 -2.02 -16.10
C GLN A 154 0.17 -1.73 -17.58
N GLY A 155 -0.36 -2.71 -18.35
CA GLY A 155 -0.51 -2.60 -19.80
C GLY A 155 0.71 -3.08 -20.59
N ALA A 156 0.81 -2.67 -21.84
CA ALA A 156 1.79 -3.20 -22.79
C ALA A 156 3.27 -2.87 -22.46
N ASP A 157 3.51 -1.83 -21.68
CA ASP A 157 4.86 -1.42 -21.26
C ASP A 157 5.27 -1.91 -19.86
N TRP A 158 4.59 -2.94 -19.36
CA TRP A 158 4.76 -3.49 -18.01
C TRP A 158 6.21 -3.86 -17.68
N GLU A 159 6.98 -4.43 -18.63
CA GLU A 159 8.38 -4.80 -18.39
C GLU A 159 9.23 -3.60 -17.99
N LYS A 160 9.04 -2.48 -18.72
CA LYS A 160 9.73 -1.22 -18.40
C LYS A 160 9.36 -0.70 -17.01
N ILE A 161 8.08 -0.78 -16.65
CA ILE A 161 7.61 -0.32 -15.34
C ILE A 161 8.21 -1.17 -14.23
N VAL A 162 8.19 -2.49 -14.38
CA VAL A 162 8.79 -3.43 -13.42
C VAL A 162 10.29 -3.19 -13.27
N ASP A 163 11.00 -2.89 -14.37
CA ASP A 163 12.44 -2.61 -14.32
C ASP A 163 12.74 -1.28 -13.62
N LEU A 164 11.97 -0.23 -13.89
CA LEU A 164 12.11 1.06 -13.20
C LEU A 164 11.80 0.97 -11.70
N ASP A 165 10.75 0.22 -11.33
CA ASP A 165 10.40 -0.07 -9.93
C ASP A 165 11.57 -0.80 -9.23
N THR A 166 12.07 -1.86 -9.87
CA THR A 166 13.20 -2.64 -9.34
C THR A 166 14.43 -1.76 -9.13
N GLU A 167 14.77 -0.90 -10.09
CA GLU A 167 15.91 0.02 -9.97
C GLU A 167 15.74 0.99 -8.81
N ALA A 168 14.56 1.56 -8.62
CA ALA A 168 14.27 2.48 -7.52
C ALA A 168 14.39 1.78 -6.15
N LEU A 169 13.84 0.57 -6.02
CA LEU A 169 13.92 -0.21 -4.79
C LEU A 169 15.34 -0.64 -4.44
N LEU A 170 16.14 -1.04 -5.42
CA LEU A 170 17.56 -1.35 -5.20
C LEU A 170 18.33 -0.13 -4.73
N LYS A 171 18.09 1.04 -5.31
CA LYS A 171 18.68 2.31 -4.86
C LYS A 171 18.22 2.69 -3.44
N CYS A 172 16.94 2.51 -3.13
CA CYS A 172 16.41 2.71 -1.78
C CYS A 172 17.20 1.90 -0.76
N ALA A 173 17.41 0.61 -1.03
CA ALA A 173 18.15 -0.30 -0.16
C ALA A 173 19.64 0.06 -0.08
N GLU A 174 20.29 0.34 -1.20
CA GLU A 174 21.73 0.71 -1.28
C GLU A 174 22.01 2.01 -0.53
N GLU A 175 21.18 3.02 -0.74
CA GLU A 175 21.31 4.34 -0.11
C GLU A 175 20.77 4.37 1.32
N LYS A 176 20.19 3.26 1.80
CA LYS A 176 19.57 3.15 3.13
C LYS A 176 18.57 4.28 3.39
N ARG A 177 17.69 4.51 2.42
CA ARG A 177 16.67 5.54 2.55
C ARG A 177 15.74 5.24 3.73
N PRO A 178 15.30 6.28 4.46
CA PRO A 178 14.34 6.08 5.54
C PRO A 178 12.99 5.60 4.97
N LEU A 179 12.43 4.55 5.56
CA LEU A 179 11.12 4.04 5.16
C LEU A 179 9.98 4.90 5.73
N PHE A 180 10.24 5.59 6.84
CA PHE A 180 9.38 6.63 7.42
C PHE A 180 10.15 7.94 7.49
N HIS A 181 9.60 9.02 6.94
CA HIS A 181 10.25 10.34 6.89
C HIS A 181 10.07 11.16 8.17
N LYS A 182 9.23 10.69 9.09
CA LYS A 182 9.11 11.19 10.45
C LYS A 182 9.24 10.04 11.45
N PRO A 183 9.60 10.31 12.70
CA PRO A 183 9.59 9.30 13.75
C PRO A 183 8.20 8.64 13.84
N LEU A 184 8.17 7.30 13.89
CA LEU A 184 6.91 6.55 13.92
C LEU A 184 6.05 6.92 15.15
N GLU A 185 6.69 7.29 16.25
CA GLU A 185 6.06 7.74 17.50
C GLU A 185 5.21 9.01 17.33
N GLU A 186 5.41 9.76 16.24
CA GLU A 186 4.62 10.95 15.91
C GLU A 186 3.28 10.61 15.24
N LEU A 187 3.06 9.35 14.84
CA LEU A 187 1.80 8.91 14.26
C LEU A 187 0.66 9.10 15.28
N LYS A 188 -0.35 9.88 14.90
CA LYS A 188 -1.54 10.15 15.73
C LYS A 188 -2.76 9.39 15.27
N THR A 189 -2.79 9.04 13.99
CA THR A 189 -3.89 8.32 13.37
C THR A 189 -3.93 6.88 13.88
N PRO A 190 -5.10 6.36 14.28
CA PRO A 190 -5.25 4.94 14.62
C PRO A 190 -4.75 4.04 13.50
N ILE A 191 -3.99 3.00 13.86
CA ILE A 191 -3.38 2.09 12.88
C ILE A 191 -3.59 0.63 13.24
N LEU A 192 -3.92 -0.17 12.22
CA LEU A 192 -3.93 -1.63 12.26
C LEU A 192 -2.75 -2.15 11.44
N PHE A 193 -1.79 -2.79 12.08
CA PHE A 193 -0.77 -3.59 11.41
C PHE A 193 -1.33 -4.99 11.15
N MET A 194 -1.39 -5.37 9.89
CA MET A 194 -1.99 -6.64 9.48
C MET A 194 -1.05 -7.40 8.54
N GLY A 195 -1.15 -8.72 8.55
CA GLY A 195 -0.33 -9.58 7.70
C GLY A 195 -0.59 -11.06 7.94
N SER A 196 0.20 -11.91 7.33
CA SER A 196 0.19 -13.36 7.52
C SER A 196 1.54 -13.85 8.02
N LYS A 197 1.55 -14.86 8.89
CA LYS A 197 2.79 -15.49 9.40
C LYS A 197 3.51 -16.31 8.33
N GLU A 198 2.80 -16.71 7.27
CA GLU A 198 3.33 -17.48 6.14
C GLU A 198 3.56 -16.59 4.90
N ASP A 199 3.57 -15.27 5.06
CA ASP A 199 3.84 -14.32 3.97
C ASP A 199 5.30 -14.45 3.50
N GLU A 200 5.49 -15.01 2.30
CA GLU A 200 6.80 -15.29 1.72
C GLU A 200 7.56 -14.04 1.27
N SER A 201 6.88 -12.92 1.11
CA SER A 201 7.49 -11.65 0.69
C SER A 201 7.88 -10.75 1.86
N CYS A 202 7.38 -11.06 3.06
CA CYS A 202 7.71 -10.34 4.28
C CYS A 202 8.83 -11.00 5.07
N ARG A 203 9.39 -10.27 6.02
CA ARG A 203 10.38 -10.80 6.97
C ARG A 203 9.82 -11.96 7.80
N TYR A 204 10.66 -12.94 8.10
CA TYR A 204 10.26 -14.13 8.88
C TYR A 204 9.79 -13.80 10.32
N ASN A 205 10.27 -12.70 10.91
CA ASN A 205 9.92 -12.26 12.25
C ASN A 205 8.89 -11.10 12.26
N ILE A 206 7.96 -11.10 11.32
CA ILE A 206 6.95 -10.03 11.14
C ILE A 206 6.10 -9.82 12.42
N GLU A 207 5.82 -10.89 13.17
CA GLU A 207 5.05 -10.78 14.41
C GLU A 207 5.78 -9.96 15.48
N GLU A 208 7.09 -10.16 15.61
CA GLU A 208 7.93 -9.40 16.53
C GLU A 208 8.00 -7.93 16.10
N GLU A 209 8.27 -7.68 14.84
CA GLU A 209 8.34 -6.32 14.27
C GLU A 209 7.05 -5.54 14.50
N TYR A 210 5.90 -6.12 14.18
CA TYR A 210 4.61 -5.44 14.35
C TYR A 210 4.27 -5.20 15.82
N ARG A 211 4.62 -6.11 16.72
CA ARG A 211 4.45 -5.92 18.17
C ARG A 211 5.37 -4.82 18.71
N GLU A 212 6.59 -4.74 18.25
CA GLU A 212 7.50 -3.66 18.62
C GLU A 212 6.98 -2.30 18.13
N MET A 213 6.55 -2.20 16.85
CA MET A 213 5.92 -1.00 16.32
C MET A 213 4.68 -0.60 17.13
N ALA A 214 3.84 -1.56 17.47
CA ALA A 214 2.63 -1.31 18.27
C ALA A 214 2.97 -0.87 19.70
N SER A 215 4.05 -1.33 20.28
CA SER A 215 4.45 -0.99 21.65
C SER A 215 4.74 0.50 21.86
N ILE A 216 5.09 1.22 20.79
CA ILE A 216 5.35 2.66 20.81
C ILE A 216 4.16 3.50 20.33
N LEU A 217 3.06 2.87 19.93
CA LEU A 217 1.87 3.50 19.36
C LEU A 217 0.61 3.09 20.16
N PRO A 218 0.17 3.87 21.15
CA PRO A 218 -0.98 3.51 22.01
C PRO A 218 -2.29 3.28 21.25
N GLN A 219 -2.43 3.89 20.05
CA GLN A 219 -3.61 3.80 19.19
C GLN A 219 -3.49 2.72 18.12
N SER A 220 -2.57 1.79 18.28
CA SER A 220 -2.34 0.72 17.29
C SER A 220 -2.99 -0.60 17.71
N SER A 221 -3.26 -1.42 16.70
CA SER A 221 -3.65 -2.83 16.83
C SER A 221 -2.80 -3.69 15.91
N VAL A 222 -2.65 -4.97 16.26
CA VAL A 222 -1.93 -5.95 15.43
C VAL A 222 -2.84 -7.14 15.18
N TYR A 223 -2.97 -7.54 13.94
CA TYR A 223 -3.64 -8.78 13.57
C TYR A 223 -2.81 -9.57 12.57
N LEU A 224 -2.43 -10.81 12.94
CA LEU A 224 -1.68 -11.71 12.08
C LEU A 224 -2.46 -12.99 11.83
N PHE A 225 -2.72 -13.27 10.56
CA PHE A 225 -3.28 -14.55 10.16
C PHE A 225 -2.25 -15.66 10.37
N PRO A 226 -2.67 -16.84 10.85
CA PRO A 226 -1.74 -17.96 10.98
C PRO A 226 -1.23 -18.45 9.62
N ASN A 227 -2.07 -18.36 8.57
CA ASN A 227 -1.80 -18.85 7.23
C ASN A 227 -2.18 -17.78 6.19
N GLY A 228 -1.65 -17.93 4.98
CA GLY A 228 -1.93 -17.07 3.82
C GLY A 228 -0.65 -16.44 3.27
N GLY A 229 -0.53 -16.43 1.94
CA GLY A 229 0.59 -15.79 1.24
C GLY A 229 0.43 -14.29 1.12
N HIS A 230 1.37 -13.68 0.40
CA HIS A 230 1.43 -12.24 0.14
C HIS A 230 0.39 -11.74 -0.88
N PRO A 231 -0.31 -10.64 -0.57
CA PRO A 231 -0.51 -10.04 0.74
C PRO A 231 -1.75 -10.60 1.45
N SER A 232 -1.85 -10.40 2.78
CA SER A 232 -2.94 -10.95 3.57
C SER A 232 -4.32 -10.43 3.18
N LEU A 233 -4.37 -9.20 2.67
CA LEU A 233 -5.58 -8.56 2.13
C LEU A 233 -6.29 -9.41 1.07
N PHE A 234 -5.56 -10.21 0.30
CA PHE A 234 -6.08 -11.09 -0.74
C PHE A 234 -6.16 -12.54 -0.30
N SER A 235 -5.11 -13.06 0.34
CA SER A 235 -5.06 -14.46 0.76
C SER A 235 -6.07 -14.80 1.88
N ASN A 236 -6.57 -13.79 2.60
CA ASN A 236 -7.57 -13.89 3.66
C ASN A 236 -8.74 -12.91 3.47
N ALA A 237 -9.13 -12.62 2.24
CA ALA A 237 -9.95 -11.48 1.84
C ALA A 237 -11.24 -11.25 2.66
N GLU A 238 -12.09 -12.28 2.81
CA GLU A 238 -13.36 -12.15 3.54
C GLU A 238 -13.14 -11.76 5.00
N LYS A 239 -12.24 -12.48 5.69
CA LYS A 239 -11.95 -12.23 7.10
C LYS A 239 -11.25 -10.89 7.32
N THR A 240 -10.39 -10.51 6.37
CA THR A 240 -9.73 -9.22 6.36
C THR A 240 -10.75 -8.08 6.27
N ALA A 241 -11.74 -8.19 5.39
CA ALA A 241 -12.79 -7.19 5.24
C ALA A 241 -13.57 -6.99 6.55
N ASP A 242 -13.93 -8.06 7.25
CA ASP A 242 -14.62 -7.99 8.54
C ASP A 242 -13.75 -7.31 9.62
N ILE A 243 -12.46 -7.63 9.67
CA ILE A 243 -11.53 -7.04 10.63
C ILE A 243 -11.36 -5.54 10.37
N ILE A 244 -11.14 -5.15 9.12
CA ILE A 244 -10.96 -3.76 8.71
C ILE A 244 -12.25 -2.96 8.98
N TYR A 245 -13.40 -3.51 8.64
CA TYR A 245 -14.69 -2.88 8.94
C TYR A 245 -14.80 -2.57 10.44
N ASN A 246 -14.60 -3.59 11.28
CA ASN A 246 -14.70 -3.41 12.73
C ASN A 246 -13.66 -2.41 13.26
N PHE A 247 -12.43 -2.44 12.74
CA PHE A 247 -11.37 -1.51 13.14
C PHE A 247 -11.74 -0.06 12.81
N ILE A 248 -12.19 0.23 11.59
CA ILE A 248 -12.51 1.60 11.15
C ILE A 248 -13.70 2.16 11.94
N PHE A 249 -14.79 1.39 12.07
CA PHE A 249 -16.00 1.88 12.75
C PHE A 249 -15.91 1.89 14.27
N GLN A 250 -14.95 1.19 14.89
CA GLN A 250 -14.66 1.34 16.32
C GLN A 250 -14.01 2.68 16.67
N GLN A 251 -13.38 3.37 15.71
CA GLN A 251 -12.78 4.67 15.92
C GLN A 251 -13.81 5.82 15.94
N GLU A 252 -15.07 5.54 15.61
CA GLU A 252 -16.16 6.52 15.59
C GLU A 252 -16.89 6.66 16.95
N GLN A 253 -16.57 5.80 17.92
CA GLN A 253 -17.17 5.79 19.27
C GLN A 253 -16.26 6.50 20.29
#